data_4b5588d00c3adf022e69cad159f4c8a2
#
_entry.id   4b5588d00c3adf022e69cad159f4c8a2
#
_cell.length_a   1.000
_cell.length_b   1.000
_cell.length_c   1.000
_cell.angle_alpha   90.00
_cell.angle_beta   90.00
_cell.angle_gamma   90.00
#
_symmetry.space_group_name_H-M   'P 1'
#
loop_
_entity.id
_entity.type
_entity.pdbx_description
1 polymer ?
#
loop_
_entity_poly.entity_id
_entity_poly.type
_entity_poly.pdbx_seq_one_letter_code
_entity_poly.pdbx_strand_id
1 'polypeptide(L)'
;GVSTNTYDLVCQLTNAGRAVIAVTEQANSPVGLAASLSVPLRIGTERIGAKTKGVTATVLTLMLLALSVCQDTSYGQRMLQALDRLCRNAPENLSRSRAWSHAHRNVFLPFRHLYVLGCGNSLGAAQEGALKLLETNYLPVSCYPLDEYIHGIQNALDGDACLLCLLPSQGPDRDRMLRLVNFSKSVGACCGLISPSDTGQPDALHLLDAGEDALQSLEFLLALQTLAAELSAARGIDSSHRRYSDFFSIMGSKMEGDICQPKL
;
A
#
# COMPACT_ATOMS: atom_id res chain seq x y z
N GLY A 1 7.68 -16.96 1.56
CA GLY A 1 7.82 -17.87 0.43
C GLY A 1 7.09 -19.22 0.61
N VAL A 2 5.93 -19.21 1.34
CA VAL A 2 5.13 -20.43 1.64
C VAL A 2 3.70 -20.36 1.08
N SER A 3 3.39 -19.41 0.22
CA SER A 3 2.07 -19.31 -0.43
C SER A 3 1.91 -20.43 -1.46
N THR A 4 0.88 -21.26 -1.31
CA THR A 4 0.63 -22.44 -2.17
C THR A 4 0.52 -22.05 -3.64
N ASN A 5 -0.37 -21.10 -3.96
CA ASN A 5 -0.59 -20.66 -5.33
C ASN A 5 0.68 -20.06 -5.99
N THR A 6 1.50 -19.33 -5.22
CA THR A 6 2.76 -18.78 -5.73
C THR A 6 3.76 -19.90 -6.03
N TYR A 7 3.86 -20.88 -5.14
CA TYR A 7 4.72 -22.04 -5.34
C TYR A 7 4.32 -22.84 -6.59
N ASP A 8 3.03 -23.14 -6.72
CA ASP A 8 2.49 -23.87 -7.88
C ASP A 8 2.79 -23.13 -9.20
N LEU A 9 2.59 -21.82 -9.22
CA LEU A 9 2.92 -21.00 -10.39
C LEU A 9 4.41 -21.04 -10.73
N VAL A 10 5.29 -20.93 -9.72
CA VAL A 10 6.75 -21.00 -9.92
C VAL A 10 7.13 -22.37 -10.49
N CYS A 11 6.60 -23.46 -9.94
CA CYS A 11 6.84 -24.81 -10.44
C CYS A 11 6.36 -24.99 -11.90
N GLN A 12 5.17 -24.49 -12.23
CA GLN A 12 4.66 -24.53 -13.61
C GLN A 12 5.57 -23.79 -14.59
N LEU A 13 6.00 -22.60 -14.24
CA LEU A 13 6.88 -21.77 -15.08
C LEU A 13 8.27 -22.40 -15.25
N THR A 14 8.89 -22.91 -14.19
CA THR A 14 10.20 -23.54 -14.25
C THR A 14 10.16 -24.87 -15.03
N ASN A 15 9.10 -25.66 -14.85
CA ASN A 15 8.88 -26.88 -15.63
C ASN A 15 8.65 -26.60 -17.13
N ALA A 16 8.09 -25.42 -17.44
CA ALA A 16 7.95 -24.94 -18.83
C ALA A 16 9.25 -24.31 -19.38
N GLY A 17 10.37 -24.43 -18.69
CA GLY A 17 11.68 -23.91 -19.11
C GLY A 17 11.81 -22.39 -18.98
N ARG A 18 10.95 -21.72 -18.20
CA ARG A 18 11.03 -20.29 -17.98
C ARG A 18 11.94 -19.96 -16.80
N ALA A 19 12.80 -18.97 -16.96
CA ALA A 19 13.57 -18.43 -15.84
C ALA A 19 12.64 -17.62 -14.92
N VAL A 20 12.66 -17.94 -13.62
CA VAL A 20 11.83 -17.28 -12.60
C VAL A 20 12.73 -16.67 -11.53
N ILE A 21 12.49 -15.39 -11.22
CA ILE A 21 13.12 -14.70 -10.09
C ILE A 21 12.09 -14.62 -8.96
N ALA A 22 12.38 -15.25 -7.82
CA ALA A 22 11.56 -15.13 -6.62
C ALA A 22 12.10 -14.01 -5.72
N VAL A 23 11.26 -13.04 -5.40
CA VAL A 23 11.54 -12.02 -4.39
C VAL A 23 10.88 -12.47 -3.08
N THR A 24 11.69 -12.82 -2.08
CA THR A 24 11.19 -13.36 -0.81
C THR A 24 12.17 -13.07 0.32
N GLU A 25 11.69 -12.98 1.57
CA GLU A 25 12.58 -12.79 2.73
C GLU A 25 13.48 -14.00 2.95
N GLN A 26 12.98 -15.22 2.70
CA GLN A 26 13.69 -16.47 2.94
C GLN A 26 14.01 -17.17 1.63
N ALA A 27 15.26 -17.10 1.21
CA ALA A 27 15.74 -17.77 0.01
C ALA A 27 15.54 -19.31 0.06
N ASN A 28 15.60 -19.90 1.26
CA ASN A 28 15.41 -21.33 1.47
C ASN A 28 13.93 -21.74 1.64
N SER A 29 12.99 -20.84 1.39
CA SER A 29 11.57 -21.17 1.38
C SER A 29 11.21 -22.01 0.15
N PRO A 30 10.06 -22.73 0.18
CA PRO A 30 9.62 -23.52 -0.98
C PRO A 30 9.59 -22.70 -2.28
N VAL A 31 9.05 -21.50 -2.26
CA VAL A 31 9.03 -20.60 -3.44
C VAL A 31 10.44 -20.19 -3.87
N GLY A 32 11.32 -19.87 -2.90
CA GLY A 32 12.70 -19.48 -3.20
C GLY A 32 13.53 -20.62 -3.80
N LEU A 33 13.34 -21.86 -3.32
CA LEU A 33 14.05 -23.05 -3.82
C LEU A 33 13.53 -23.53 -5.19
N ALA A 34 12.24 -23.32 -5.49
CA ALA A 34 11.65 -23.68 -6.77
C ALA A 34 12.01 -22.70 -7.90
N ALA A 35 12.42 -21.48 -7.58
CA ALA A 35 12.76 -20.46 -8.55
C ALA A 35 14.18 -20.63 -9.11
N SER A 36 14.43 -20.10 -10.32
CA SER A 36 15.76 -20.08 -10.95
C SER A 36 16.75 -19.18 -10.21
N LEU A 37 16.25 -18.11 -9.59
CA LEU A 37 17.02 -17.18 -8.77
C LEU A 37 16.13 -16.68 -7.61
N SER A 38 16.70 -16.57 -6.43
CA SER A 38 16.03 -15.98 -5.27
C SER A 38 16.71 -14.71 -4.83
N VAL A 39 15.92 -13.64 -4.70
CA VAL A 39 16.36 -12.30 -4.22
C VAL A 39 15.77 -12.06 -2.84
N PRO A 40 16.60 -12.05 -1.77
CA PRO A 40 16.12 -11.85 -0.42
C PRO A 40 15.78 -10.38 -0.15
N LEU A 41 14.63 -10.13 0.49
CA LEU A 41 14.20 -8.77 0.88
C LEU A 41 15.06 -8.14 1.99
N ARG A 42 15.67 -8.97 2.86
CA ARG A 42 16.53 -8.55 3.99
C ARG A 42 15.86 -7.60 4.98
N ILE A 43 14.58 -7.75 5.20
CA ILE A 43 13.79 -6.92 6.14
C ILE A 43 13.62 -7.56 7.51
N GLY A 44 14.06 -8.79 7.68
CA GLY A 44 13.87 -9.58 8.91
C GLY A 44 12.40 -9.95 9.15
N THR A 45 12.14 -10.51 10.33
CA THR A 45 10.79 -10.97 10.69
C THR A 45 9.82 -9.80 10.79
N GLU A 46 8.66 -9.94 10.14
CA GLU A 46 7.53 -9.04 10.30
C GLU A 46 6.56 -9.61 11.34
N ARG A 47 6.35 -8.85 12.43
CA ARG A 47 5.57 -9.29 13.59
C ARG A 47 4.09 -8.89 13.53
N ILE A 48 3.64 -8.33 12.41
CA ILE A 48 2.27 -7.86 12.22
C ILE A 48 1.51 -8.87 11.36
N GLY A 49 0.24 -9.13 11.69
CA GLY A 49 -0.61 -10.05 10.93
C GLY A 49 -0.81 -9.61 9.49
N ALA A 50 -1.05 -8.32 9.28
CA ALA A 50 -1.13 -7.68 7.96
C ALA A 50 0.27 -7.26 7.48
N LYS A 51 0.69 -7.72 6.32
CA LYS A 51 2.01 -7.38 5.76
C LYS A 51 2.10 -5.88 5.42
N THR A 52 3.13 -5.20 5.93
CA THR A 52 3.40 -3.77 5.71
C THR A 52 4.78 -3.54 5.14
N LYS A 53 5.84 -3.66 5.96
CA LYS A 53 7.22 -3.50 5.48
C LYS A 53 7.58 -4.50 4.37
N GLY A 54 7.01 -5.71 4.42
CA GLY A 54 7.20 -6.72 3.40
C GLY A 54 6.69 -6.28 2.03
N VAL A 55 5.54 -5.61 1.97
CA VAL A 55 4.99 -5.06 0.72
C VAL A 55 5.87 -3.94 0.21
N THR A 56 6.17 -2.94 1.05
CA THR A 56 7.02 -1.80 0.68
C THR A 56 8.39 -2.26 0.17
N ALA A 57 9.02 -3.20 0.85
CA ALA A 57 10.30 -3.76 0.44
C ALA A 57 10.21 -4.56 -0.87
N THR A 58 9.10 -5.28 -1.10
CA THR A 58 8.89 -6.00 -2.36
C THR A 58 8.79 -5.02 -3.53
N VAL A 59 7.99 -3.96 -3.40
CA VAL A 59 7.85 -2.93 -4.44
C VAL A 59 9.20 -2.27 -4.72
N LEU A 60 9.93 -1.86 -3.67
CA LEU A 60 11.26 -1.28 -3.80
C LEU A 60 12.25 -2.24 -4.48
N THR A 61 12.26 -3.52 -4.09
CA THR A 61 13.15 -4.52 -4.69
C THR A 61 12.85 -4.73 -6.17
N LEU A 62 11.56 -4.77 -6.55
CA LEU A 62 11.17 -4.88 -7.96
C LEU A 62 11.58 -3.66 -8.76
N MET A 63 11.46 -2.44 -8.20
CA MET A 63 11.96 -1.21 -8.83
C MET A 63 13.48 -1.26 -9.01
N LEU A 64 14.24 -1.69 -8.00
CA LEU A 64 15.70 -1.83 -8.09
C LEU A 64 16.11 -2.90 -9.11
N LEU A 65 15.39 -4.02 -9.21
CA LEU A 65 15.60 -5.01 -10.25
C LEU A 65 15.37 -4.43 -11.66
N ALA A 66 14.28 -3.67 -11.84
CA ALA A 66 14.00 -3.01 -13.10
C ALA A 66 15.10 -2.00 -13.46
N LEU A 67 15.58 -1.22 -12.50
CA LEU A 67 16.69 -0.29 -12.69
C LEU A 67 18.02 -1.00 -13.01
N SER A 68 18.25 -2.19 -12.45
CA SER A 68 19.48 -2.96 -12.71
C SER A 68 19.64 -3.40 -14.17
N VAL A 69 18.53 -3.52 -14.90
CA VAL A 69 18.52 -3.88 -16.33
C VAL A 69 18.22 -2.69 -17.24
N CYS A 70 18.06 -1.51 -16.68
CA CYS A 70 17.80 -0.28 -17.42
C CYS A 70 19.04 0.15 -18.24
N GLN A 71 18.86 0.32 -19.55
CA GLN A 71 19.95 0.73 -20.45
C GLN A 71 20.15 2.24 -20.48
N ASP A 72 19.13 3.03 -20.13
CA ASP A 72 19.26 4.48 -19.98
C ASP A 72 19.94 4.82 -18.65
N THR A 73 21.24 5.05 -18.71
CA THR A 73 22.06 5.35 -17.54
C THR A 73 21.66 6.68 -16.88
N SER A 74 21.21 7.66 -17.66
CA SER A 74 20.78 8.97 -17.13
C SER A 74 19.48 8.84 -16.35
N TYR A 75 18.52 8.10 -16.87
CA TYR A 75 17.29 7.75 -16.16
C TYR A 75 17.58 6.94 -14.90
N GLY A 76 18.44 5.91 -15.01
CA GLY A 76 18.83 5.07 -13.88
C GLY A 76 19.45 5.88 -12.74
N GLN A 77 20.40 6.77 -13.04
CA GLN A 77 21.01 7.64 -12.04
C GLN A 77 20.01 8.60 -11.39
N ARG A 78 19.12 9.22 -12.17
CA ARG A 78 18.07 10.10 -11.64
C ARG A 78 17.14 9.36 -10.70
N MET A 79 16.71 8.15 -11.07
CA MET A 79 15.87 7.31 -10.23
C MET A 79 16.55 6.87 -8.93
N LEU A 80 17.84 6.51 -8.97
CA LEU A 80 18.60 6.17 -7.76
C LEU A 80 18.73 7.37 -6.80
N GLN A 81 18.94 8.57 -7.33
CA GLN A 81 18.95 9.79 -6.54
C GLN A 81 17.57 10.10 -5.92
N ALA A 82 16.51 9.85 -6.66
CA ALA A 82 15.14 10.01 -6.16
C ALA A 82 14.81 8.98 -5.07
N LEU A 83 15.24 7.72 -5.22
CA LEU A 83 15.12 6.69 -4.18
C LEU A 83 15.89 7.07 -2.90
N ASP A 84 17.07 7.66 -3.03
CA ASP A 84 17.81 8.16 -1.88
C ASP A 84 17.07 9.32 -1.18
N ARG A 85 16.47 10.25 -1.95
CA ARG A 85 15.59 11.28 -1.38
C ARG A 85 14.37 10.68 -0.69
N LEU A 86 13.71 9.69 -1.31
CA LEU A 86 12.59 8.96 -0.71
C LEU A 86 12.97 8.40 0.66
N CYS A 87 14.11 7.73 0.76
CA CYS A 87 14.61 7.18 2.02
C CYS A 87 14.88 8.27 3.07
N ARG A 88 15.47 9.39 2.67
CA ARG A 88 15.71 10.53 3.57
C ARG A 88 14.43 11.21 4.04
N ASN A 89 13.42 11.29 3.18
CA ASN A 89 12.12 11.87 3.49
C ASN A 89 11.25 10.96 4.37
N ALA A 90 11.48 9.65 4.36
CA ALA A 90 10.61 8.68 5.02
C ALA A 90 10.38 8.93 6.52
N PRO A 91 11.37 9.30 7.35
CA PRO A 91 11.14 9.60 8.76
C PRO A 91 10.19 10.78 8.98
N GLU A 92 10.35 11.85 8.18
CA GLU A 92 9.49 13.03 8.27
C GLU A 92 8.09 12.72 7.72
N ASN A 93 7.97 12.00 6.60
CA ASN A 93 6.69 11.56 6.06
C ASN A 93 5.93 10.66 7.05
N LEU A 94 6.64 9.79 7.78
CA LEU A 94 6.06 8.99 8.84
C LEU A 94 5.53 9.86 9.99
N SER A 95 6.30 10.85 10.41
CA SER A 95 5.92 11.80 11.46
C SER A 95 4.67 12.59 11.06
N ARG A 96 4.65 13.14 9.85
CA ARG A 96 3.50 13.88 9.29
C ARG A 96 2.25 13.00 9.18
N SER A 97 2.42 11.78 8.66
CA SER A 97 1.33 10.82 8.50
C SER A 97 0.71 10.45 9.85
N ARG A 98 1.54 10.24 10.87
CA ARG A 98 1.08 9.95 12.24
C ARG A 98 0.32 11.12 12.84
N ALA A 99 0.88 12.32 12.76
CA ALA A 99 0.25 13.53 13.27
C ALA A 99 -1.11 13.79 12.59
N TRP A 100 -1.16 13.65 11.27
CA TRP A 100 -2.37 13.82 10.47
C TRP A 100 -3.42 12.75 10.82
N SER A 101 -3.02 11.48 10.89
CA SER A 101 -3.93 10.38 11.26
C SER A 101 -4.51 10.57 12.65
N HIS A 102 -3.70 11.02 13.60
CA HIS A 102 -4.16 11.32 14.95
C HIS A 102 -5.15 12.49 14.99
N ALA A 103 -4.89 13.57 14.25
CA ALA A 103 -5.78 14.73 14.17
C ALA A 103 -7.13 14.37 13.50
N HIS A 104 -7.11 13.48 12.49
CA HIS A 104 -8.29 13.10 11.71
C HIS A 104 -8.97 11.81 12.19
N ARG A 105 -8.52 11.20 13.29
CA ARG A 105 -9.10 9.94 13.76
C ARG A 105 -10.61 10.01 13.96
N ASN A 106 -11.13 11.11 14.48
CA ASN A 106 -12.57 11.30 14.72
C ASN A 106 -13.36 11.45 13.41
N VAL A 107 -12.67 11.77 12.31
CA VAL A 107 -13.21 11.81 10.95
C VAL A 107 -13.34 10.39 10.39
N PHE A 108 -12.36 9.51 10.64
CA PHE A 108 -12.31 8.15 10.08
C PHE A 108 -12.92 7.06 10.97
N LEU A 109 -13.07 7.28 12.27
CA LEU A 109 -13.60 6.26 13.20
C LEU A 109 -15.10 5.96 13.02
N PRO A 110 -15.99 6.95 12.77
CA PRO A 110 -17.42 6.71 12.72
C PRO A 110 -17.92 6.08 11.43
N PHE A 111 -17.14 6.07 10.34
CA PHE A 111 -17.63 5.62 9.05
C PHE A 111 -17.91 4.12 8.98
N ARG A 112 -18.98 3.82 8.25
CA ARG A 112 -19.38 2.45 7.91
C ARG A 112 -18.73 1.94 6.64
N HIS A 113 -18.36 2.85 5.72
CA HIS A 113 -17.69 2.52 4.48
C HIS A 113 -16.63 3.55 4.13
N LEU A 114 -15.44 3.08 3.78
CA LEU A 114 -14.34 3.93 3.32
C LEU A 114 -14.02 3.60 1.85
N TYR A 115 -14.03 4.63 1.02
CA TYR A 115 -13.58 4.54 -0.37
C TYR A 115 -12.16 5.11 -0.47
N VAL A 116 -11.22 4.31 -0.98
CA VAL A 116 -9.86 4.77 -1.29
C VAL A 116 -9.75 4.97 -2.79
N LEU A 117 -9.38 6.17 -3.20
CA LEU A 117 -9.31 6.53 -4.62
C LEU A 117 -7.87 6.82 -5.03
N GLY A 118 -7.49 6.26 -6.17
CA GLY A 118 -6.20 6.50 -6.81
C GLY A 118 -6.35 6.66 -8.32
N CYS A 119 -5.28 7.14 -8.95
CA CYS A 119 -5.18 7.23 -10.41
C CYS A 119 -3.73 6.99 -10.85
N GLY A 120 -3.53 6.49 -12.06
CA GLY A 120 -2.18 6.24 -12.58
C GLY A 120 -1.29 5.46 -11.60
N ASN A 121 -0.13 6.00 -11.29
CA ASN A 121 0.86 5.36 -10.41
C ASN A 121 0.41 5.20 -8.95
N SER A 122 -0.59 5.96 -8.49
CA SER A 122 -1.09 5.84 -7.11
C SER A 122 -2.11 4.71 -6.92
N LEU A 123 -2.65 4.13 -8.00
CA LEU A 123 -3.71 3.12 -7.90
C LEU A 123 -3.27 1.87 -7.14
N GLY A 124 -2.07 1.36 -7.40
CA GLY A 124 -1.54 0.20 -6.67
C GLY A 124 -1.37 0.47 -5.17
N ALA A 125 -0.93 1.67 -4.80
CA ALA A 125 -0.86 2.10 -3.42
C ALA A 125 -2.26 2.24 -2.78
N ALA A 126 -3.24 2.76 -3.53
CA ALA A 126 -4.62 2.85 -3.07
C ALA A 126 -5.23 1.47 -2.79
N GLN A 127 -5.00 0.49 -3.68
CA GLN A 127 -5.46 -0.89 -3.50
C GLN A 127 -4.84 -1.55 -2.26
N GLU A 128 -3.52 -1.45 -2.11
CA GLU A 128 -2.83 -1.99 -0.95
C GLU A 128 -3.24 -1.28 0.35
N GLY A 129 -3.38 0.05 0.30
CA GLY A 129 -3.83 0.82 1.45
C GLY A 129 -5.26 0.47 1.88
N ALA A 130 -6.16 0.29 0.92
CA ALA A 130 -7.53 -0.18 1.19
C ALA A 130 -7.51 -1.56 1.85
N LEU A 131 -6.67 -2.48 1.35
CA LEU A 131 -6.49 -3.80 1.96
C LEU A 131 -5.96 -3.69 3.40
N LYS A 132 -4.96 -2.85 3.65
CA LYS A 132 -4.42 -2.65 5.02
C LYS A 132 -5.49 -2.10 5.96
N LEU A 133 -6.24 -1.08 5.53
CA LEU A 133 -7.32 -0.52 6.32
C LEU A 133 -8.40 -1.56 6.62
N LEU A 134 -8.79 -2.39 5.65
CA LEU A 134 -9.75 -3.48 5.84
C LEU A 134 -9.22 -4.55 6.82
N GLU A 135 -7.98 -5.03 6.62
CA GLU A 135 -7.39 -6.11 7.40
C GLU A 135 -7.16 -5.73 8.87
N THR A 136 -6.80 -4.46 9.14
CA THR A 136 -6.43 -4.01 10.48
C THR A 136 -7.58 -3.36 11.24
N ASN A 137 -8.61 -2.85 10.56
CA ASN A 137 -9.72 -2.14 11.18
C ASN A 137 -11.05 -2.89 11.12
N TYR A 138 -11.11 -4.01 10.38
CA TYR A 138 -12.28 -4.87 10.23
C TYR A 138 -13.51 -4.12 9.69
N LEU A 139 -13.27 -3.15 8.81
CA LEU A 139 -14.29 -2.31 8.16
C LEU A 139 -14.38 -2.62 6.68
N PRO A 140 -15.57 -2.44 6.07
CA PRO A 140 -15.67 -2.40 4.62
C PRO A 140 -14.87 -1.24 4.05
N VAL A 141 -13.87 -1.57 3.23
CA VAL A 141 -13.07 -0.60 2.49
C VAL A 141 -13.05 -1.02 1.04
N SER A 142 -13.38 -0.11 0.15
CA SER A 142 -13.35 -0.33 -1.31
C SER A 142 -12.33 0.59 -1.96
N CYS A 143 -11.62 0.08 -2.96
CA CYS A 143 -10.70 0.88 -3.76
C CYS A 143 -11.19 0.97 -5.18
N TYR A 144 -11.16 2.19 -5.74
CA TYR A 144 -11.52 2.43 -7.13
C TYR A 144 -10.54 3.37 -7.82
N PRO A 145 -10.31 3.17 -9.12
CA PRO A 145 -9.75 4.23 -9.96
C PRO A 145 -10.70 5.44 -9.97
N LEU A 146 -10.14 6.64 -10.09
CA LEU A 146 -10.93 7.88 -10.15
C LEU A 146 -12.03 7.80 -11.23
N ASP A 147 -11.69 7.31 -12.43
CA ASP A 147 -12.64 7.21 -13.53
C ASP A 147 -13.81 6.28 -13.24
N GLU A 148 -13.55 5.10 -12.70
CA GLU A 148 -14.61 4.16 -12.30
C GLU A 148 -15.52 4.75 -11.23
N TYR A 149 -14.93 5.45 -10.25
CA TYR A 149 -15.69 6.03 -9.17
C TYR A 149 -16.70 7.06 -9.65
N ILE A 150 -16.33 7.94 -10.58
CA ILE A 150 -17.21 9.00 -11.09
C ILE A 150 -18.28 8.53 -12.07
N HIS A 151 -18.25 7.26 -12.50
CA HIS A 151 -19.20 6.68 -13.45
C HIS A 151 -20.31 5.83 -12.82
N GLY A 152 -20.63 6.07 -11.55
CA GLY A 152 -21.80 5.42 -10.91
C GLY A 152 -21.63 5.18 -9.41
N ILE A 153 -20.42 4.88 -8.96
CA ILE A 153 -20.15 4.54 -7.55
C ILE A 153 -20.41 5.73 -6.62
N GLN A 154 -20.19 6.95 -7.08
CA GLN A 154 -20.48 8.18 -6.35
C GLN A 154 -21.96 8.31 -5.91
N ASN A 155 -22.90 7.56 -6.51
CA ASN A 155 -24.28 7.55 -6.05
C ASN A 155 -24.48 6.88 -4.68
N ALA A 156 -23.48 6.11 -4.21
CA ALA A 156 -23.48 5.52 -2.87
C ALA A 156 -22.83 6.45 -1.82
N LEU A 157 -22.48 7.67 -2.22
CA LEU A 157 -21.88 8.65 -1.31
C LEU A 157 -22.97 9.31 -0.47
N ASP A 158 -22.84 9.18 0.83
CA ASP A 158 -23.73 9.77 1.84
C ASP A 158 -22.92 10.26 3.06
N GLY A 159 -23.62 10.69 4.11
CA GLY A 159 -22.99 11.16 5.35
C GLY A 159 -22.28 10.07 6.16
N ASP A 160 -22.54 8.80 5.87
CA ASP A 160 -21.91 7.64 6.53
C ASP A 160 -20.69 7.12 5.77
N ALA A 161 -20.40 7.65 4.59
CA ALA A 161 -19.25 7.29 3.76
C ALA A 161 -18.10 8.30 3.89
N CYS A 162 -16.88 7.80 3.77
CA CYS A 162 -15.68 8.62 3.72
C CYS A 162 -14.87 8.31 2.46
N LEU A 163 -14.35 9.36 1.82
CA LEU A 163 -13.38 9.24 0.74
C LEU A 163 -11.98 9.50 1.26
N LEU A 164 -11.04 8.66 0.87
CA LEU A 164 -9.60 8.88 1.04
C LEU A 164 -8.97 8.95 -0.36
N CYS A 165 -8.55 10.15 -0.75
CA CYS A 165 -8.06 10.42 -2.09
C CYS A 165 -6.55 10.55 -2.11
N LEU A 166 -5.88 9.79 -2.97
CA LEU A 166 -4.44 9.88 -3.24
C LEU A 166 -4.23 10.79 -4.44
N LEU A 167 -3.89 12.03 -4.16
CA LEU A 167 -3.78 13.08 -5.16
C LEU A 167 -2.38 13.07 -5.79
N PRO A 168 -2.23 12.91 -7.12
CA PRO A 168 -0.93 13.02 -7.77
C PRO A 168 -0.34 14.44 -7.63
N SER A 169 0.98 14.56 -7.77
CA SER A 169 1.68 15.86 -7.67
C SER A 169 1.21 16.87 -8.71
N GLN A 170 0.85 16.38 -9.91
CA GLN A 170 0.48 17.21 -11.07
C GLN A 170 -0.43 16.45 -12.04
N GLY A 171 -0.91 17.16 -13.04
CA GLY A 171 -1.67 16.58 -14.15
C GLY A 171 -3.18 16.71 -14.05
N PRO A 172 -3.93 16.34 -15.09
CA PRO A 172 -5.37 16.55 -15.20
C PRO A 172 -6.18 15.78 -14.15
N ASP A 173 -5.70 14.61 -13.73
CA ASP A 173 -6.37 13.81 -12.71
C ASP A 173 -6.30 14.45 -11.33
N ARG A 174 -5.24 15.24 -11.06
CA ARG A 174 -5.17 16.07 -9.86
C ARG A 174 -6.36 17.02 -9.76
N ASP A 175 -6.62 17.78 -10.81
CA ASP A 175 -7.71 18.78 -10.81
C ASP A 175 -9.09 18.11 -10.75
N ARG A 176 -9.24 16.95 -11.41
CA ARG A 176 -10.47 16.16 -11.36
C ARG A 176 -10.74 15.63 -9.95
N MET A 177 -9.71 15.12 -9.28
CA MET A 177 -9.82 14.60 -7.91
C MET A 177 -10.12 15.73 -6.91
N LEU A 178 -9.51 16.90 -7.06
CA LEU A 178 -9.84 18.07 -6.24
C LEU A 178 -11.30 18.51 -6.44
N ARG A 179 -11.81 18.52 -7.68
CA ARG A 179 -13.24 18.79 -7.93
C ARG A 179 -14.14 17.75 -7.27
N LEU A 180 -13.78 16.47 -7.32
CA LEU A 180 -14.52 15.41 -6.64
C LEU A 180 -14.53 15.60 -5.13
N VAL A 181 -13.40 15.93 -4.52
CA VAL A 181 -13.30 16.22 -3.07
C VAL A 181 -14.20 17.39 -2.68
N ASN A 182 -14.17 18.48 -3.45
CA ASN A 182 -15.01 19.64 -3.19
C ASN A 182 -16.51 19.32 -3.35
N PHE A 183 -16.89 18.55 -4.38
CA PHE A 183 -18.26 18.05 -4.55
C PHE A 183 -18.68 17.17 -3.38
N SER A 184 -17.85 16.20 -2.98
CA SER A 184 -18.17 15.29 -1.90
C SER A 184 -18.39 16.02 -0.58
N LYS A 185 -17.56 17.01 -0.27
CA LYS A 185 -17.74 17.90 0.90
C LYS A 185 -19.04 18.68 0.82
N SER A 186 -19.45 19.14 -0.38
CA SER A 186 -20.70 19.92 -0.55
C SER A 186 -21.97 19.10 -0.31
N VAL A 187 -21.92 17.79 -0.46
CA VAL A 187 -23.05 16.87 -0.15
C VAL A 187 -22.93 16.24 1.24
N GLY A 188 -22.01 16.72 2.07
CA GLY A 188 -21.87 16.32 3.46
C GLY A 188 -21.01 15.08 3.70
N ALA A 189 -20.37 14.53 2.67
CA ALA A 189 -19.46 13.41 2.84
C ALA A 189 -18.11 13.86 3.39
N CYS A 190 -17.49 12.99 4.17
CA CYS A 190 -16.14 13.22 4.67
C CYS A 190 -15.08 12.86 3.64
N CYS A 191 -14.00 13.65 3.63
CA CYS A 191 -12.90 13.43 2.72
C CYS A 191 -11.55 13.60 3.43
N GLY A 192 -10.68 12.58 3.31
CA GLY A 192 -9.26 12.70 3.58
C GLY A 192 -8.49 12.86 2.27
N LEU A 193 -7.45 13.66 2.27
CA LEU A 193 -6.62 13.93 1.09
C LEU A 193 -5.15 13.77 1.44
N ILE A 194 -4.44 12.96 0.66
CA ILE A 194 -3.00 12.75 0.78
C ILE A 194 -2.33 13.17 -0.52
N SER A 195 -1.32 14.03 -0.45
CA SER A 195 -0.64 14.57 -1.64
C SER A 195 0.85 14.81 -1.37
N PRO A 196 1.73 14.56 -2.36
CA PRO A 196 3.13 14.98 -2.29
C PRO A 196 3.34 16.48 -2.61
N SER A 197 2.29 17.23 -2.91
CA SER A 197 2.36 18.65 -3.24
C SER A 197 1.28 19.45 -2.54
N ASP A 198 1.46 20.76 -2.46
CA ASP A 198 0.45 21.66 -1.87
C ASP A 198 -0.87 21.55 -2.65
N THR A 199 -1.95 21.37 -1.91
CA THR A 199 -3.31 21.20 -2.46
C THR A 199 -4.18 22.42 -2.26
N GLY A 200 -3.73 23.40 -1.50
CA GLY A 200 -4.57 24.49 -1.01
C GLY A 200 -5.69 24.06 -0.05
N GLN A 201 -5.71 22.77 0.34
CA GLN A 201 -6.68 22.21 1.30
C GLN A 201 -6.01 22.11 2.67
N PRO A 202 -6.51 22.81 3.71
CA PRO A 202 -5.82 22.87 5.01
C PRO A 202 -5.78 21.53 5.75
N ASP A 203 -6.74 20.62 5.44
CA ASP A 203 -6.85 19.32 6.09
C ASP A 203 -6.10 18.20 5.34
N ALA A 204 -5.39 18.52 4.26
CA ALA A 204 -4.65 17.54 3.49
C ALA A 204 -3.36 17.10 4.20
N LEU A 205 -3.00 15.84 4.07
CA LEU A 205 -1.67 15.36 4.41
C LEU A 205 -0.70 15.70 3.28
N HIS A 206 0.26 16.56 3.57
CA HIS A 206 1.34 16.91 2.65
C HIS A 206 2.57 16.08 2.93
N LEU A 207 2.95 15.23 1.96
CA LEU A 207 4.16 14.41 2.00
C LEU A 207 5.33 15.19 1.36
N LEU A 208 6.55 14.87 1.77
CA LEU A 208 7.75 15.30 1.07
C LEU A 208 7.93 14.43 -0.17
N ASP A 209 7.94 15.06 -1.34
CA ASP A 209 8.08 14.41 -2.64
C ASP A 209 9.55 14.03 -2.91
N ALA A 210 9.77 12.82 -3.41
CA ALA A 210 11.07 12.39 -3.91
C ALA A 210 11.41 12.94 -5.30
N GLY A 211 10.45 13.60 -5.97
CA GLY A 211 10.62 14.28 -7.25
C GLY A 211 10.52 13.39 -8.48
N GLU A 212 9.95 12.19 -8.33
CA GLU A 212 9.68 11.26 -9.44
C GLU A 212 8.31 10.61 -9.25
N ASP A 213 7.40 10.80 -10.19
CA ASP A 213 6.04 10.29 -10.11
C ASP A 213 5.97 8.75 -9.91
N ALA A 214 6.95 8.02 -10.45
CA ALA A 214 7.04 6.58 -10.26
C ALA A 214 7.25 6.15 -8.80
N LEU A 215 7.75 7.03 -7.93
CA LEU A 215 8.01 6.75 -6.52
C LEU A 215 6.84 7.16 -5.60
N GLN A 216 5.87 7.92 -6.09
CA GLN A 216 4.72 8.37 -5.29
C GLN A 216 3.95 7.20 -4.68
N SER A 217 3.92 6.04 -5.35
CA SER A 217 3.30 4.84 -4.78
C SER A 217 3.92 4.43 -3.45
N LEU A 218 5.24 4.53 -3.28
CA LEU A 218 5.93 4.21 -2.02
C LEU A 218 5.66 5.26 -0.94
N GLU A 219 5.55 6.53 -1.31
CA GLU A 219 5.18 7.62 -0.40
C GLU A 219 3.76 7.45 0.13
N PHE A 220 2.81 7.17 -0.76
CA PHE A 220 1.43 6.88 -0.39
C PHE A 220 1.29 5.62 0.47
N LEU A 221 2.03 4.56 0.16
CA LEU A 221 2.03 3.33 0.96
C LEU A 221 2.41 3.60 2.41
N LEU A 222 3.45 4.41 2.65
CA LEU A 222 3.87 4.78 4.00
C LEU A 222 2.75 5.49 4.78
N ALA A 223 2.09 6.45 4.13
CA ALA A 223 0.99 7.19 4.74
C ALA A 223 -0.22 6.31 5.04
N LEU A 224 -0.62 5.44 4.10
CA LEU A 224 -1.75 4.54 4.24
C LEU A 224 -1.53 3.46 5.31
N GLN A 225 -0.32 2.88 5.37
CA GLN A 225 0.08 1.93 6.40
C GLN A 225 0.06 2.59 7.79
N THR A 226 0.51 3.85 7.87
CA THR A 226 0.47 4.63 9.11
C THR A 226 -0.98 4.89 9.54
N LEU A 227 -1.84 5.35 8.64
CA LEU A 227 -3.26 5.56 8.91
C LEU A 227 -3.94 4.27 9.39
N ALA A 228 -3.67 3.14 8.73
CA ALA A 228 -4.23 1.85 9.10
C ALA A 228 -3.84 1.44 10.53
N ALA A 229 -2.57 1.65 10.92
CA ALA A 229 -2.07 1.35 12.25
C ALA A 229 -2.66 2.28 13.33
N GLU A 230 -2.72 3.59 13.07
CA GLU A 230 -3.26 4.58 14.02
C GLU A 230 -4.78 4.38 14.25
N LEU A 231 -5.54 4.07 13.19
CA LEU A 231 -6.98 3.78 13.33
C LEU A 231 -7.23 2.45 14.04
N SER A 232 -6.42 1.42 13.77
CA SER A 232 -6.47 0.14 14.47
C SER A 232 -6.24 0.33 15.97
N ALA A 233 -5.21 1.06 16.34
CA ALA A 233 -4.91 1.39 17.74
C ALA A 233 -6.05 2.19 18.39
N ALA A 234 -6.62 3.18 17.70
CA ALA A 234 -7.72 3.98 18.20
C ALA A 234 -9.02 3.17 18.40
N ARG A 235 -9.19 2.06 17.66
CA ARG A 235 -10.30 1.10 17.83
C ARG A 235 -10.04 0.04 18.91
N GLY A 236 -8.85 0.03 19.52
CA GLY A 236 -8.43 -1.00 20.47
C GLY A 236 -8.17 -2.36 19.82
N ILE A 237 -7.89 -2.39 18.50
CA ILE A 237 -7.60 -3.62 17.76
C ILE A 237 -6.09 -3.87 17.80
N ASP A 238 -5.70 -5.04 18.30
CA ASP A 238 -4.31 -5.51 18.22
C ASP A 238 -4.03 -6.10 16.83
N SER A 239 -3.42 -5.29 15.97
CA SER A 239 -3.04 -5.70 14.61
C SER A 239 -1.83 -6.63 14.53
N SER A 240 -1.15 -6.93 15.66
CA SER A 240 -0.08 -7.93 15.71
C SER A 240 -0.61 -9.35 15.49
N HIS A 241 -1.88 -9.59 15.77
CA HIS A 241 -2.57 -10.86 15.60
C HIS A 241 -3.55 -10.81 14.43
N ARG A 242 -3.73 -11.93 13.77
CA ARG A 242 -4.78 -12.10 12.76
C ARG A 242 -6.11 -12.33 13.46
N ARG A 243 -7.18 -11.72 12.92
CA ARG A 243 -8.53 -11.91 13.46
C ARG A 243 -8.96 -13.39 13.49
N TYR A 244 -8.59 -14.15 12.46
CA TYR A 244 -8.91 -15.58 12.32
C TYR A 244 -7.61 -16.36 12.14
N SER A 245 -7.10 -16.97 13.22
CA SER A 245 -5.82 -17.67 13.25
C SER A 245 -5.76 -18.87 12.29
N ASP A 246 -6.88 -19.61 12.21
CA ASP A 246 -6.95 -20.91 11.55
C ASP A 246 -7.36 -20.82 10.07
N PHE A 247 -7.77 -19.62 9.61
CA PHE A 247 -8.33 -19.42 8.27
C PHE A 247 -7.40 -19.94 7.16
N PHE A 248 -6.11 -19.64 7.23
CA PHE A 248 -5.17 -20.04 6.20
C PHE A 248 -4.90 -21.55 6.19
N SER A 249 -4.96 -22.21 7.34
CA SER A 249 -4.87 -23.68 7.46
C SER A 249 -6.11 -24.34 6.87
N ILE A 250 -7.30 -23.87 7.24
CA ILE A 250 -8.58 -24.38 6.71
C ILE A 250 -8.65 -24.23 5.19
N MET A 251 -8.16 -23.12 4.65
CA MET A 251 -8.18 -22.83 3.22
C MET A 251 -7.03 -23.46 2.42
N GLY A 252 -6.06 -24.10 3.09
CA GLY A 252 -4.88 -24.69 2.43
C GLY A 252 -4.06 -23.68 1.62
N SER A 253 -4.16 -22.39 1.95
CA SER A 253 -3.52 -21.31 1.18
C SER A 253 -2.04 -21.11 1.51
N LYS A 254 -1.52 -21.85 2.50
CA LYS A 254 -0.10 -21.88 2.88
C LYS A 254 0.38 -23.31 3.03
N MET A 255 1.61 -23.55 2.60
CA MET A 255 2.28 -24.83 2.78
C MET A 255 2.59 -25.04 4.27
N GLU A 256 2.52 -26.30 4.74
CA GLU A 256 2.93 -26.68 6.09
C GLU A 256 4.43 -26.39 6.27
N GLY A 257 4.78 -25.79 7.38
CA GLY A 257 6.15 -25.33 7.66
C GLY A 257 6.28 -23.80 7.71
N ASP A 258 5.19 -23.08 8.02
CA ASP A 258 5.20 -21.63 8.18
C ASP A 258 6.16 -21.21 9.32
N ILE A 259 7.41 -20.92 8.94
CA ILE A 259 8.50 -20.47 9.82
C ILE A 259 8.19 -19.06 10.40
N CYS A 260 7.05 -18.48 10.10
CA CYS A 260 6.62 -17.14 10.49
C CYS A 260 5.76 -17.08 11.76
N GLN A 261 5.67 -18.15 12.56
CA GLN A 261 5.17 -17.99 13.93
C GLN A 261 6.36 -17.79 14.86
N PRO A 262 6.46 -16.65 15.57
CA PRO A 262 7.36 -16.58 16.71
C PRO A 262 6.88 -17.64 17.71
N LYS A 263 7.70 -18.65 17.98
CA LYS A 263 7.55 -19.40 19.22
C LYS A 263 7.66 -18.38 20.34
N LEU A 264 6.60 -18.25 21.12
CA LEU A 264 6.55 -17.51 22.38
C LEU A 264 7.65 -18.00 23.32
#